data_cc941bf3d3eb799d88848fc43d224ea5
#
_entry.id   cc941bf3d3eb799d88848fc43d224ea5
#
_cell.length_a   1.000
_cell.length_b   1.000
_cell.length_c   1.000
_cell.angle_alpha   90.00
_cell.angle_beta   90.00
_cell.angle_gamma   90.00
#
_symmetry.space_group_name_H-M   'P 1'
#
loop_
_entity.id
_entity.type
_entity.pdbx_description
1 polymer ?
#
loop_
_entity_poly.entity_id
_entity_poly.type
_entity_poly.pdbx_seq_one_letter_code
_entity_poly.pdbx_strand_id
1 'polypeptide(L)'
;MSQLNYVVGFAAPAILDPDYNALLLGNCVLGQFGMMGRIGNVVRDQNGLAYSISSALNPLPLGGTWLIQAGVNPDNFEKALELTLSEARRYLAEPVSAEELADVKSFQNGVLPLVLESNRGISSALLRIERCGLGLDYYREIGGKLAGIGAEEILDASRRYMKLDRAVIASAGTLERGA
;
A
#
# COMPACT_ATOMS: atom_id res chain seq x y z
N MET A 1 -25.78 -11.75 -0.90
CA MET A 1 -24.85 -11.43 0.20
C MET A 1 -24.59 -9.94 0.16
N SER A 2 -24.87 -9.22 1.23
CA SER A 2 -24.52 -7.81 1.33
C SER A 2 -23.02 -7.70 1.67
N GLN A 3 -22.28 -6.87 0.92
CA GLN A 3 -20.89 -6.58 1.18
C GLN A 3 -20.78 -5.14 1.69
N LEU A 4 -19.97 -4.94 2.72
CA LEU A 4 -19.54 -3.62 3.17
C LEU A 4 -18.10 -3.40 2.72
N ASN A 5 -17.84 -2.25 2.11
CA ASN A 5 -16.49 -1.83 1.79
C ASN A 5 -16.06 -0.71 2.74
N TYR A 6 -14.81 -0.74 3.20
CA TYR A 6 -14.23 0.36 3.94
C TYR A 6 -12.86 0.74 3.39
N VAL A 7 -12.49 1.99 3.66
CA VAL A 7 -11.19 2.55 3.30
C VAL A 7 -10.63 3.27 4.53
N VAL A 8 -9.37 3.01 4.83
CA VAL A 8 -8.57 3.80 5.77
C VAL A 8 -7.54 4.57 4.97
N GLY A 9 -7.61 5.90 5.00
CA GLY A 9 -6.82 6.78 4.15
C GLY A 9 -5.86 7.66 4.93
N PHE A 10 -4.67 7.83 4.36
CA PHE A 10 -3.62 8.72 4.84
C PHE A 10 -3.14 9.62 3.71
N ALA A 11 -2.60 10.80 4.04
CA ALA A 11 -1.85 11.58 3.08
C ALA A 11 -0.55 10.83 2.71
N ALA A 12 -0.11 10.98 1.47
CA ALA A 12 1.15 10.44 0.99
C ALA A 12 1.95 11.52 0.23
N PRO A 13 3.27 11.35 0.10
CA PRO A 13 4.10 12.32 -0.59
C PRO A 13 3.82 12.37 -2.10
N ALA A 14 4.37 13.41 -2.72
CA ALA A 14 4.51 13.46 -4.17
C ALA A 14 5.46 12.35 -4.67
N ILE A 15 5.34 11.98 -5.93
CA ILE A 15 6.17 10.91 -6.51
C ILE A 15 7.67 11.26 -6.56
N LEU A 16 8.02 12.54 -6.59
CA LEU A 16 9.40 13.03 -6.58
C LEU A 16 9.95 13.28 -5.16
N ASP A 17 9.13 13.07 -4.14
CA ASP A 17 9.57 13.18 -2.75
C ASP A 17 10.61 12.10 -2.43
N PRO A 18 11.68 12.42 -1.68
CA PRO A 18 12.69 11.44 -1.28
C PRO A 18 12.13 10.20 -0.58
N ASP A 19 11.06 10.36 0.20
CA ASP A 19 10.44 9.26 0.94
C ASP A 19 9.58 8.32 0.08
N TYR A 20 9.23 8.74 -1.15
CA TYR A 20 8.30 7.98 -1.99
C TYR A 20 8.72 6.54 -2.24
N ASN A 21 9.99 6.32 -2.57
CA ASN A 21 10.49 4.99 -2.90
C ASN A 21 10.52 4.07 -1.66
N ALA A 22 10.84 4.60 -0.49
CA ALA A 22 10.76 3.87 0.78
C ALA A 22 9.31 3.47 1.09
N LEU A 23 8.35 4.39 0.90
CA LEU A 23 6.93 4.11 1.05
C LEU A 23 6.38 3.12 0.02
N LEU A 24 6.92 3.11 -1.20
CA LEU A 24 6.56 2.13 -2.22
C LEU A 24 6.90 0.70 -1.76
N LEU A 25 8.11 0.49 -1.24
CA LEU A 25 8.50 -0.79 -0.65
C LEU A 25 7.69 -1.12 0.61
N GLY A 26 7.49 -0.15 1.48
CA GLY A 26 6.67 -0.30 2.69
C GLY A 26 5.22 -0.68 2.41
N ASN A 27 4.61 -0.06 1.39
CA ASN A 27 3.26 -0.41 0.94
C ASN A 27 3.19 -1.84 0.40
N CYS A 28 4.25 -2.30 -0.29
CA CYS A 28 4.34 -3.69 -0.72
C CYS A 28 4.30 -4.66 0.47
N VAL A 29 5.10 -4.45 1.50
CA VAL A 29 5.10 -5.28 2.71
C VAL A 29 3.74 -5.22 3.41
N LEU A 30 3.17 -4.02 3.54
CA LEU A 30 1.93 -3.82 4.28
C LEU A 30 0.74 -4.52 3.63
N GLY A 31 0.54 -4.38 2.32
CA GLY A 31 -0.70 -4.84 1.73
C GLY A 31 -0.69 -5.15 0.23
N GLN A 32 0.47 -5.46 -0.38
CA GLN A 32 0.54 -5.83 -1.80
C GLN A 32 1.27 -7.15 -2.07
N PHE A 33 2.36 -7.45 -1.33
CA PHE A 33 3.18 -8.61 -1.60
C PHE A 33 2.49 -9.93 -1.19
N GLY A 34 2.68 -10.98 -1.96
CA GLY A 34 2.03 -12.27 -1.75
C GLY A 34 0.50 -12.17 -1.86
N MET A 35 -0.21 -12.77 -0.92
CA MET A 35 -1.67 -12.64 -0.84
C MET A 35 -2.07 -11.46 0.04
N MET A 36 -1.77 -10.22 -0.40
CA MET A 36 -2.20 -8.97 0.22
C MET A 36 -1.36 -8.49 1.42
N GLY A 37 -0.09 -8.91 1.52
CA GLY A 37 0.87 -8.44 2.53
C GLY A 37 0.48 -8.81 3.97
N ARG A 38 1.07 -8.07 4.94
CA ARG A 38 0.82 -8.30 6.38
C ARG A 38 -0.65 -8.17 6.76
N ILE A 39 -1.34 -7.14 6.23
CA ILE A 39 -2.77 -6.93 6.53
C ILE A 39 -3.65 -8.04 5.95
N GLY A 40 -3.33 -8.55 4.77
CA GLY A 40 -4.04 -9.68 4.18
C GLY A 40 -3.88 -10.94 5.01
N ASN A 41 -2.67 -11.24 5.41
CA ASN A 41 -2.40 -12.38 6.28
C ASN A 41 -3.21 -12.31 7.59
N VAL A 42 -3.21 -11.16 8.28
CA VAL A 42 -3.92 -11.03 9.57
C VAL A 42 -5.43 -11.01 9.38
N VAL A 43 -5.96 -10.17 8.49
CA VAL A 43 -7.42 -9.93 8.45
C VAL A 43 -8.16 -11.01 7.65
N ARG A 44 -7.55 -11.49 6.56
CA ARG A 44 -8.16 -12.48 5.67
C ARG A 44 -7.75 -13.91 6.00
N ASP A 45 -6.43 -14.20 5.99
CA ASP A 45 -5.99 -15.60 6.01
C ASP A 45 -6.09 -16.20 7.41
N GLN A 46 -5.72 -15.48 8.47
CA GLN A 46 -5.79 -15.96 9.84
C GLN A 46 -7.19 -15.84 10.47
N ASN A 47 -7.93 -14.79 10.12
CA ASN A 47 -9.21 -14.50 10.78
C ASN A 47 -10.45 -14.65 9.87
N GLY A 48 -10.30 -14.81 8.56
CA GLY A 48 -11.41 -15.04 7.63
C GLY A 48 -12.42 -13.87 7.54
N LEU A 49 -12.02 -12.63 7.88
CA LEU A 49 -12.94 -11.51 8.04
C LEU A 49 -13.16 -10.73 6.74
N ALA A 50 -12.24 -10.81 5.78
CA ALA A 50 -12.31 -10.05 4.55
C ALA A 50 -12.33 -10.95 3.30
N TYR A 51 -13.15 -10.60 2.32
CA TYR A 51 -13.10 -11.19 0.98
C TYR A 51 -11.88 -10.70 0.20
N SER A 52 -11.58 -9.41 0.38
CA SER A 52 -10.39 -8.76 -0.17
C SER A 52 -9.93 -7.68 0.80
N ILE A 53 -8.63 -7.52 0.92
CA ILE A 53 -8.01 -6.41 1.63
C ILE A 53 -6.65 -6.13 1.00
N SER A 54 -6.32 -4.87 0.78
CA SER A 54 -5.04 -4.48 0.20
C SER A 54 -4.68 -3.06 0.60
N SER A 55 -3.42 -2.68 0.41
CA SER A 55 -3.00 -1.28 0.50
C SER A 55 -2.55 -0.76 -0.85
N ALA A 56 -2.75 0.54 -1.09
CA ALA A 56 -2.39 1.22 -2.32
C ALA A 56 -1.76 2.58 -2.03
N LEU A 57 -0.57 2.80 -2.58
CA LEU A 57 0.09 4.10 -2.58
C LEU A 57 -0.17 4.76 -3.94
N ASN A 58 -0.93 5.86 -3.94
CA ASN A 58 -1.35 6.58 -5.13
C ASN A 58 -0.67 7.96 -5.18
N PRO A 59 0.53 8.05 -5.75
CA PRO A 59 1.24 9.32 -5.84
C PRO A 59 0.66 10.22 -6.92
N LEU A 60 0.67 11.52 -6.63
CA LEU A 60 0.35 12.59 -7.58
C LEU A 60 1.54 13.56 -7.65
N PRO A 61 1.57 14.49 -8.62
CA PRO A 61 2.68 15.45 -8.74
C PRO A 61 2.93 16.33 -7.51
N LEU A 62 1.87 16.69 -6.76
CA LEU A 62 1.94 17.60 -5.60
C LEU A 62 1.61 16.94 -4.26
N GLY A 63 1.43 15.63 -4.24
CA GLY A 63 1.06 14.86 -3.06
C GLY A 63 0.38 13.58 -3.47
N GLY A 64 -0.22 12.85 -2.52
CA GLY A 64 -0.87 11.58 -2.84
C GLY A 64 -1.73 11.06 -1.70
N THR A 65 -2.18 9.81 -1.86
CA THR A 65 -2.91 9.08 -0.83
C THR A 65 -2.29 7.71 -0.62
N TRP A 66 -2.27 7.27 0.64
CA TRP A 66 -1.98 5.89 1.00
C TRP A 66 -3.25 5.30 1.59
N LEU A 67 -3.81 4.31 0.93
CA LEU A 67 -5.11 3.75 1.26
C LEU A 67 -4.98 2.29 1.67
N ILE A 68 -5.71 1.88 2.70
CA ILE A 68 -6.01 0.48 2.98
C ILE A 68 -7.49 0.29 2.66
N GLN A 69 -7.81 -0.70 1.82
CA GLN A 69 -9.16 -0.95 1.34
C GLN A 69 -9.55 -2.39 1.61
N ALA A 70 -10.77 -2.61 2.09
CA ALA A 70 -11.27 -3.95 2.32
C ALA A 70 -12.75 -4.10 1.98
N GLY A 71 -13.10 -5.32 1.53
CA GLY A 71 -14.48 -5.78 1.39
C GLY A 71 -14.76 -6.89 2.39
N VAL A 72 -15.77 -6.69 3.24
CA VAL A 72 -16.09 -7.57 4.37
C VAL A 72 -17.58 -7.88 4.42
N ASN A 73 -17.95 -8.93 5.18
CA ASN A 73 -19.33 -9.06 5.64
C ASN A 73 -19.63 -7.91 6.62
N PRO A 74 -20.81 -7.25 6.57
CA PRO A 74 -21.20 -6.21 7.49
C PRO A 74 -20.99 -6.57 8.98
N ASP A 75 -21.29 -7.81 9.38
CA ASP A 75 -21.12 -8.29 10.75
C ASP A 75 -19.66 -8.32 11.22
N ASN A 76 -18.72 -8.38 10.28
CA ASN A 76 -17.29 -8.45 10.54
C ASN A 76 -16.60 -7.07 10.49
N PHE A 77 -17.31 -6.02 10.15
CA PHE A 77 -16.72 -4.70 9.86
C PHE A 77 -15.86 -4.16 11.00
N GLU A 78 -16.43 -4.08 12.21
CA GLU A 78 -15.72 -3.48 13.35
C GLU A 78 -14.44 -4.27 13.70
N LYS A 79 -14.55 -5.61 13.74
CA LYS A 79 -13.41 -6.47 14.04
C LYS A 79 -12.34 -6.43 12.95
N ALA A 80 -12.75 -6.41 11.68
CA ALA A 80 -11.81 -6.30 10.54
C ALA A 80 -11.07 -4.96 10.55
N LEU A 81 -11.79 -3.87 10.83
CA LEU A 81 -11.20 -2.53 10.97
C LEU A 81 -10.23 -2.46 12.16
N GLU A 82 -10.61 -3.00 13.31
CA GLU A 82 -9.73 -3.07 14.49
C GLU A 82 -8.43 -3.81 14.20
N LEU A 83 -8.50 -5.00 13.58
CA LEU A 83 -7.33 -5.77 13.20
C LEU A 83 -6.46 -5.05 12.15
N THR A 84 -7.10 -4.38 11.19
CA THR A 84 -6.38 -3.57 10.19
C THR A 84 -5.58 -2.44 10.86
N LEU A 85 -6.20 -1.71 11.78
CA LEU A 85 -5.53 -0.63 12.52
C LEU A 85 -4.46 -1.17 13.49
N SER A 86 -4.71 -2.33 14.10
CA SER A 86 -3.71 -3.00 14.96
C SER A 86 -2.48 -3.42 14.18
N GLU A 87 -2.67 -4.02 12.98
CA GLU A 87 -1.55 -4.40 12.12
C GLU A 87 -0.79 -3.18 11.59
N ALA A 88 -1.50 -2.09 11.25
CA ALA A 88 -0.86 -0.84 10.89
C ALA A 88 -0.01 -0.26 12.04
N ARG A 89 -0.47 -0.35 13.31
CA ARG A 89 0.33 0.03 14.48
C ARG A 89 1.57 -0.84 14.62
N ARG A 90 1.44 -2.16 14.44
CA ARG A 90 2.56 -3.10 14.50
C ARG A 90 3.59 -2.80 13.41
N TYR A 91 3.13 -2.54 12.19
CA TYR A 91 3.97 -2.15 11.07
C TYR A 91 4.78 -0.87 11.35
N LEU A 92 4.22 0.09 12.09
CA LEU A 92 4.91 1.31 12.50
C LEU A 92 5.78 1.16 13.77
N ALA A 93 5.70 0.04 14.46
CA ALA A 93 6.45 -0.17 15.70
C ALA A 93 7.90 -0.62 15.46
N GLU A 94 8.12 -1.46 14.46
CA GLU A 94 9.40 -2.10 14.18
C GLU A 94 9.74 -2.11 12.68
N PRO A 95 11.03 -2.11 12.32
CA PRO A 95 11.45 -2.22 10.91
C PRO A 95 10.92 -3.50 10.26
N VAL A 96 10.79 -3.47 8.94
CA VAL A 96 10.54 -4.68 8.15
C VAL A 96 11.73 -5.64 8.27
N SER A 97 11.47 -6.94 8.26
CA SER A 97 12.53 -7.94 8.33
C SER A 97 13.44 -7.90 7.09
N ALA A 98 14.65 -8.44 7.22
CA ALA A 98 15.58 -8.54 6.09
C ALA A 98 15.01 -9.41 4.94
N GLU A 99 14.24 -10.44 5.29
CA GLU A 99 13.56 -11.31 4.34
C GLU A 99 12.45 -10.56 3.60
N GLU A 100 11.54 -9.91 4.31
CA GLU A 100 10.48 -9.09 3.69
C GLU A 100 11.06 -8.01 2.76
N LEU A 101 12.14 -7.36 3.19
CA LEU A 101 12.81 -6.33 2.39
C LEU A 101 13.39 -6.90 1.09
N ALA A 102 14.05 -8.05 1.17
CA ALA A 102 14.60 -8.73 -0.01
C ALA A 102 13.51 -9.16 -0.99
N ASP A 103 12.43 -9.72 -0.46
CA ASP A 103 11.29 -10.19 -1.24
C ASP A 103 10.58 -9.05 -1.98
N VAL A 104 10.27 -7.93 -1.30
CA VAL A 104 9.57 -6.82 -1.96
C VAL A 104 10.47 -6.08 -2.95
N LYS A 105 11.77 -6.01 -2.75
CA LYS A 105 12.72 -5.49 -3.75
C LYS A 105 12.74 -6.39 -4.99
N SER A 106 12.81 -7.70 -4.81
CA SER A 106 12.75 -8.67 -5.91
C SER A 106 11.43 -8.57 -6.66
N PHE A 107 10.32 -8.50 -5.94
CA PHE A 107 8.98 -8.35 -6.51
C PHE A 107 8.86 -7.07 -7.36
N GLN A 108 9.27 -5.91 -6.83
CA GLN A 108 9.18 -4.64 -7.57
C GLN A 108 10.04 -4.65 -8.85
N ASN A 109 11.22 -5.24 -8.80
CA ASN A 109 12.06 -5.41 -9.99
C ASN A 109 11.45 -6.38 -11.01
N GLY A 110 10.76 -7.43 -10.56
CA GLY A 110 10.11 -8.42 -11.42
C GLY A 110 8.82 -7.93 -12.08
N VAL A 111 8.06 -7.06 -11.40
CA VAL A 111 6.78 -6.53 -11.91
C VAL A 111 6.99 -5.53 -13.05
N LEU A 112 8.06 -4.75 -13.04
CA LEU A 112 8.29 -3.69 -14.02
C LEU A 112 8.34 -4.21 -15.49
N PRO A 113 9.11 -5.25 -15.84
CA PRO A 113 9.07 -5.82 -17.19
C PRO A 113 7.68 -6.24 -17.62
N LEU A 114 6.93 -6.92 -16.73
CA LEU A 114 5.56 -7.38 -17.01
C LEU A 114 4.60 -6.23 -17.32
N VAL A 115 4.72 -5.11 -16.58
CA VAL A 115 3.92 -3.90 -16.86
C VAL A 115 4.24 -3.35 -18.25
N LEU A 116 5.49 -3.39 -18.67
CA LEU A 116 5.95 -2.84 -19.95
C LEU A 116 5.78 -3.78 -21.15
N GLU A 117 5.31 -5.00 -20.97
CA GLU A 117 5.05 -5.95 -22.08
C GLU A 117 3.85 -5.54 -22.95
N SER A 118 2.90 -4.78 -22.42
CA SER A 118 1.69 -4.41 -23.13
C SER A 118 1.70 -2.95 -23.61
N ASN A 119 1.07 -2.69 -24.75
CA ASN A 119 0.88 -1.32 -25.24
C ASN A 119 0.18 -0.41 -24.22
N ARG A 120 -0.77 -0.97 -23.46
CA ARG A 120 -1.45 -0.26 -22.36
C ARG A 120 -0.47 0.09 -21.24
N GLY A 121 0.38 -0.84 -20.84
CA GLY A 121 1.40 -0.62 -19.80
C GLY A 121 2.41 0.44 -20.23
N ILE A 122 2.92 0.34 -21.46
CA ILE A 122 3.84 1.35 -22.03
C ILE A 122 3.17 2.73 -22.05
N SER A 123 1.94 2.85 -22.56
CA SER A 123 1.20 4.12 -22.61
C SER A 123 1.01 4.71 -21.21
N SER A 124 0.64 3.87 -20.23
CA SER A 124 0.48 4.30 -18.84
C SER A 124 1.80 4.76 -18.22
N ALA A 125 2.90 4.07 -18.51
CA ALA A 125 4.22 4.43 -18.04
C ALA A 125 4.69 5.78 -18.62
N LEU A 126 4.51 6.01 -19.92
CA LEU A 126 4.83 7.27 -20.59
C LEU A 126 3.98 8.42 -20.05
N LEU A 127 2.67 8.21 -19.89
CA LEU A 127 1.77 9.19 -19.29
C LEU A 127 2.19 9.56 -17.86
N ARG A 128 2.63 8.57 -17.08
CA ARG A 128 3.13 8.81 -15.71
C ARG A 128 4.42 9.62 -15.71
N ILE A 129 5.37 9.29 -16.60
CA ILE A 129 6.60 10.06 -16.79
C ILE A 129 6.27 11.54 -17.08
N GLU A 130 5.40 11.79 -18.04
CA GLU A 130 5.02 13.15 -18.44
C GLU A 130 4.27 13.89 -17.33
N ARG A 131 3.22 13.28 -16.77
CA ARG A 131 2.42 13.91 -15.70
C ARG A 131 3.22 14.30 -14.47
N CYS A 132 4.21 13.49 -14.12
CA CYS A 132 4.96 13.63 -12.88
C CYS A 132 6.36 14.21 -13.07
N GLY A 133 6.77 14.52 -14.31
CA GLY A 133 8.09 15.08 -14.58
C GLY A 133 9.26 14.16 -14.24
N LEU A 134 9.09 12.84 -14.41
CA LEU A 134 10.05 11.82 -13.90
C LEU A 134 11.31 11.69 -14.78
N GLY A 135 11.25 12.12 -16.04
CA GLY A 135 12.31 11.88 -17.03
C GLY A 135 12.23 10.48 -17.67
N LEU A 136 12.76 10.35 -18.88
CA LEU A 136 12.65 9.10 -19.67
C LEU A 136 13.46 7.94 -19.09
N ASP A 137 14.48 8.22 -18.28
CA ASP A 137 15.33 7.19 -17.66
C ASP A 137 14.74 6.63 -16.34
N TYR A 138 13.61 7.18 -15.86
CA TYR A 138 13.01 6.81 -14.58
C TYR A 138 12.90 5.29 -14.39
N TYR A 139 12.31 4.58 -15.36
CA TYR A 139 12.12 3.13 -15.27
C TYR A 139 13.42 2.31 -15.43
N ARG A 140 14.46 2.89 -16.00
CA ARG A 140 15.79 2.28 -16.06
C ARG A 140 16.52 2.38 -14.73
N GLU A 141 16.32 3.47 -14.00
CA GLU A 141 17.04 3.79 -12.76
C GLU A 141 16.33 3.28 -11.50
N ILE A 142 15.01 3.08 -11.55
CA ILE A 142 14.22 2.83 -10.34
C ILE A 142 14.70 1.60 -9.58
N GLY A 143 15.08 0.51 -10.27
CA GLY A 143 15.58 -0.71 -9.63
C GLY A 143 16.82 -0.45 -8.77
N GLY A 144 17.77 0.36 -9.28
CA GLY A 144 18.95 0.78 -8.52
C GLY A 144 18.60 1.64 -7.30
N LYS A 145 17.64 2.55 -7.45
CA LYS A 145 17.15 3.40 -6.34
C LYS A 145 16.51 2.55 -5.24
N LEU A 146 15.67 1.59 -5.60
CA LEU A 146 15.02 0.69 -4.63
C LEU A 146 16.02 -0.24 -3.94
N ALA A 147 17.07 -0.68 -4.62
CA ALA A 147 18.09 -1.56 -4.05
C ALA A 147 18.81 -0.93 -2.85
N GLY A 148 19.03 0.40 -2.88
CA GLY A 148 19.73 1.13 -1.81
C GLY A 148 18.91 1.37 -0.54
N ILE A 149 17.58 1.19 -0.57
CA ILE A 149 16.70 1.52 0.57
C ILE A 149 16.82 0.48 1.68
N GLY A 150 16.98 0.96 2.92
CA GLY A 150 17.05 0.13 4.13
C GLY A 150 15.71 0.00 4.87
N ALA A 151 15.65 -0.97 5.81
CA ALA A 151 14.44 -1.22 6.61
C ALA A 151 14.09 -0.03 7.53
N GLU A 152 15.09 0.62 8.12
CA GLU A 152 14.90 1.82 8.95
C GLU A 152 14.36 2.99 8.13
N GLU A 153 14.83 3.17 6.91
CA GLU A 153 14.35 4.22 6.01
C GLU A 153 12.87 4.03 5.67
N ILE A 154 12.44 2.78 5.45
CA ILE A 154 11.02 2.43 5.25
C ILE A 154 10.22 2.78 6.50
N LEU A 155 10.69 2.41 7.68
CA LEU A 155 10.01 2.67 8.95
C LEU A 155 9.85 4.17 9.20
N ASP A 156 10.92 4.94 9.01
CA ASP A 156 10.92 6.37 9.24
C ASP A 156 10.00 7.11 8.26
N ALA A 157 10.04 6.76 6.97
CA ALA A 157 9.13 7.28 5.99
C ALA A 157 7.67 6.93 6.34
N SER A 158 7.40 5.66 6.69
CA SER A 158 6.06 5.22 7.07
C SER A 158 5.52 5.97 8.28
N ARG A 159 6.33 6.20 9.30
CA ARG A 159 5.97 7.01 10.48
C ARG A 159 5.68 8.47 10.17
N ARG A 160 6.33 9.05 9.13
CA ARG A 160 6.04 10.43 8.72
C ARG A 160 4.67 10.58 8.10
N TYR A 161 4.23 9.62 7.30
CA TYR A 161 3.00 9.73 6.49
C TYR A 161 1.80 8.97 7.07
N MET A 162 1.97 7.79 7.62
CA MET A 162 0.86 7.01 8.21
C MET A 162 0.57 7.47 9.65
N LYS A 163 -0.08 8.61 9.78
CA LYS A 163 -0.53 9.15 11.07
C LYS A 163 -1.87 8.55 11.45
N LEU A 164 -1.87 7.53 12.31
CA LEU A 164 -3.08 6.80 12.68
C LEU A 164 -4.12 7.68 13.42
N ASP A 165 -3.67 8.68 14.13
CA ASP A 165 -4.51 9.70 14.79
C ASP A 165 -5.20 10.67 13.81
N ARG A 166 -4.76 10.69 12.56
CA ARG A 166 -5.30 11.52 11.48
C ARG A 166 -5.86 10.68 10.32
N ALA A 167 -6.02 9.38 10.52
CA ALA A 167 -6.60 8.50 9.51
C ALA A 167 -8.04 8.93 9.19
N VAL A 168 -8.36 8.97 7.89
CA VAL A 168 -9.74 9.13 7.43
C VAL A 168 -10.31 7.74 7.18
N ILE A 169 -11.43 7.42 7.84
CA ILE A 169 -12.10 6.14 7.66
C ILE A 169 -13.45 6.40 6.99
N ALA A 170 -13.68 5.73 5.88
CA ALA A 170 -14.95 5.77 5.17
C ALA A 170 -15.46 4.35 4.94
N SER A 171 -16.75 4.14 5.07
CA SER A 171 -17.40 2.86 4.77
C SER A 171 -18.63 3.06 3.92
N ALA A 172 -18.92 2.09 3.06
CA ALA A 172 -20.09 2.03 2.22
C ALA A 172 -20.66 0.60 2.20
N GLY A 173 -21.95 0.48 2.47
CA GLY A 173 -22.66 -0.79 2.54
C GLY A 173 -23.86 -0.70 3.47
N THR A 174 -24.59 -1.80 3.60
CA THR A 174 -25.72 -1.87 4.56
C THR A 174 -25.17 -2.31 5.91
N LEU A 175 -25.20 -1.42 6.88
CA LEU A 175 -25.05 -1.77 8.31
C LEU A 175 -26.46 -1.96 8.85
N GLU A 176 -26.81 -3.16 9.29
CA GLU A 176 -27.99 -3.33 10.14
C GLU A 176 -27.66 -2.64 11.47
N ARG A 177 -28.29 -1.47 11.68
CA ARG A 177 -28.25 -0.84 13.00
C ARG A 177 -28.99 -1.78 13.93
N GLY A 178 -28.27 -2.41 14.84
CA GLY A 178 -28.88 -3.16 15.91
C GLY A 178 -29.94 -2.32 16.59
N ALA A 179 -31.14 -2.90 16.74
CA ALA A 179 -32.28 -2.32 17.38
C ALA A 179 -32.02 -2.10 18.88
#